data_e179d04a0b279821d5d54932fb75034a
#
_entry.id   e179d04a0b279821d5d54932fb75034a
#
_cell.length_a   1.000
_cell.length_b   1.000
_cell.length_c   1.000
_cell.angle_alpha   90.00
_cell.angle_beta   90.00
_cell.angle_gamma   90.00
#
_symmetry.space_group_name_H-M   'P 1'
#
loop_
_entity.id
_entity.type
_entity.pdbx_description
1 polymer ?
#
loop_
_entity_poly.entity_id
_entity_poly.type
_entity_poly.pdbx_seq_one_letter_code
_entity_poly.pdbx_strand_id
1 'polypeptide(L)'
;EHRFFHWHLEFPEVFADGGFDCVLGNPPWEKVKIIEKKWFNGKNDDIATSTSKTKRNKLINDLNVSNPCLYNQWKAALKDSELTAKYLLKSGSFSLSAVGDLNTYPIFADLCIFQILHPEGMSGIVVKTGIATDYFTKDLFSTILENDMLVSLYDFINSERIFPDIAPPERFCLLTISGSRRPSKESTFSYFNTNFRSLSDASRKYTLTKEDVNLINPNTKNCPAFHNIRDKKIILSIYRNCPVLLDETCGKNFWSIKYYAMFHMANDSKFFSENTYEKLLNDGYTLISGNIFRRNADAFLPLWEAKYFHLYNHRFGTFEGVPIERRFIKKAGTEKVTLEQKIAPDYSILPRYWLNHKDFIDRLEEMEYSQKWIFTFRDVTNTTTNARSAVGTISPCYPCSDKSPCLIFGDTSANNVILFQSLFSSIIFDYCVRISLGGAKFAWYILKQLPVLPPSTYTPALIDFIAPRVIELTYTAWDLEPFARDVLAEVGVAQWNAWFPANPVGDDGTPRPFVWDEERRFDLRCDL
;
A
#
# COMPACT_ATOMS: atom_id res chain seq x y z
N GLU A 1 -6.10 -13.24 -39.57
CA GLU A 1 -7.08 -14.01 -38.76
C GLU A 1 -7.83 -13.06 -37.81
N HIS A 2 -7.16 -12.10 -37.15
CA HIS A 2 -7.80 -10.99 -36.44
C HIS A 2 -8.11 -9.90 -37.47
N ARG A 3 -9.37 -9.64 -37.74
CA ARG A 3 -9.80 -8.51 -38.58
C ARG A 3 -9.76 -7.25 -37.71
N PHE A 4 -8.58 -6.64 -37.59
CA PHE A 4 -8.43 -5.38 -36.86
C PHE A 4 -9.25 -4.28 -37.53
N PHE A 5 -9.97 -3.52 -36.74
CA PHE A 5 -10.67 -2.34 -37.19
C PHE A 5 -9.66 -1.18 -37.29
N HIS A 6 -9.57 -0.58 -38.48
CA HIS A 6 -8.65 0.53 -38.74
C HIS A 6 -9.44 1.83 -38.96
N TRP A 7 -9.53 2.64 -37.94
CA TRP A 7 -10.29 3.89 -37.94
C TRP A 7 -9.99 4.78 -39.16
N HIS A 8 -8.70 4.95 -39.51
CA HIS A 8 -8.27 5.78 -40.65
C HIS A 8 -8.70 5.20 -42.01
N LEU A 9 -8.91 3.89 -42.10
CA LEU A 9 -9.37 3.26 -43.34
C LEU A 9 -10.89 3.25 -43.45
N GLU A 10 -11.58 3.17 -42.30
CA GLU A 10 -13.04 3.15 -42.25
C GLU A 10 -13.66 4.56 -42.36
N PHE A 11 -12.94 5.59 -41.91
CA PHE A 11 -13.37 7.00 -41.87
C PHE A 11 -12.29 7.94 -42.43
N PRO A 12 -11.83 7.75 -43.68
CA PRO A 12 -10.72 8.54 -44.23
C PRO A 12 -11.00 10.03 -44.29
N GLU A 13 -12.23 10.44 -44.55
CA GLU A 13 -12.66 11.84 -44.56
C GLU A 13 -12.54 12.51 -43.19
N VAL A 14 -12.92 11.82 -42.12
CA VAL A 14 -12.80 12.32 -40.72
C VAL A 14 -11.35 12.55 -40.35
N PHE A 15 -10.47 11.62 -40.75
CA PHE A 15 -9.04 11.75 -40.43
C PHE A 15 -8.31 12.71 -41.37
N ALA A 16 -8.82 13.00 -42.57
CA ALA A 16 -8.34 14.09 -43.41
C ALA A 16 -8.56 15.45 -42.73
N ASP A 17 -9.65 15.60 -41.95
CA ASP A 17 -9.96 16.80 -41.16
C ASP A 17 -9.33 16.79 -39.76
N GLY A 18 -8.60 15.74 -39.38
CA GLY A 18 -7.80 15.64 -38.12
C GLY A 18 -8.40 14.76 -37.02
N GLY A 19 -9.53 14.09 -37.26
CA GLY A 19 -10.16 13.15 -36.30
C GLY A 19 -11.61 13.51 -35.95
N PHE A 20 -12.16 12.81 -34.97
CA PHE A 20 -13.55 13.00 -34.55
C PHE A 20 -13.72 14.20 -33.61
N ASP A 21 -14.70 15.09 -33.90
CA ASP A 21 -15.04 16.21 -33.00
C ASP A 21 -15.60 15.74 -31.66
N CYS A 22 -16.26 14.58 -31.63
CA CYS A 22 -16.83 14.01 -30.42
C CYS A 22 -16.61 12.51 -30.40
N VAL A 23 -15.96 12.04 -29.31
CA VAL A 23 -15.78 10.61 -29.02
C VAL A 23 -16.52 10.29 -27.73
N LEU A 24 -17.59 9.50 -27.83
CA LEU A 24 -18.40 9.09 -26.67
C LEU A 24 -18.46 7.56 -26.58
N GLY A 25 -18.15 6.99 -25.40
CA GLY A 25 -18.18 5.55 -25.26
C GLY A 25 -18.00 5.02 -23.84
N ASN A 26 -18.27 3.72 -23.72
CA ASN A 26 -17.97 2.90 -22.56
C ASN A 26 -17.12 1.71 -23.02
N PRO A 27 -15.78 1.87 -23.09
CA PRO A 27 -14.92 0.80 -23.56
C PRO A 27 -14.90 -0.38 -22.57
N PRO A 28 -14.51 -1.60 -23.00
CA PRO A 28 -14.44 -2.77 -22.12
C PRO A 28 -13.42 -2.59 -20.99
N TRP A 29 -13.71 -3.19 -19.81
CA TRP A 29 -12.86 -3.10 -18.60
C TRP A 29 -12.26 -4.45 -18.24
N GLU A 30 -11.70 -5.15 -19.19
CA GLU A 30 -11.22 -6.53 -19.03
C GLU A 30 -9.71 -6.60 -18.94
N LYS A 31 -9.21 -7.61 -18.23
CA LYS A 31 -7.79 -7.95 -18.27
C LYS A 31 -7.45 -8.61 -19.60
N VAL A 32 -6.36 -8.17 -20.21
CA VAL A 32 -5.83 -8.81 -21.42
C VAL A 32 -5.41 -10.26 -21.12
N LYS A 33 -4.90 -10.51 -19.91
CA LYS A 33 -4.52 -11.85 -19.46
C LYS A 33 -5.73 -12.72 -19.17
N ILE A 34 -5.77 -13.94 -19.73
CA ILE A 34 -6.83 -14.91 -19.45
C ILE A 34 -6.83 -15.30 -17.97
N ILE A 35 -8.03 -15.28 -17.39
CA ILE A 35 -8.28 -15.80 -16.04
C ILE A 35 -8.76 -17.26 -16.18
N GLU A 36 -7.91 -18.22 -15.83
CA GLU A 36 -8.14 -19.66 -15.94
C GLU A 36 -9.54 -20.08 -15.47
N LYS A 37 -9.93 -19.69 -14.25
CA LYS A 37 -11.23 -20.02 -13.67
C LYS A 37 -12.42 -19.55 -14.52
N LYS A 38 -12.33 -18.33 -15.08
CA LYS A 38 -13.38 -17.78 -15.93
C LYS A 38 -13.44 -18.49 -17.27
N TRP A 39 -12.29 -18.81 -17.87
CA TRP A 39 -12.21 -19.47 -19.15
C TRP A 39 -12.75 -20.91 -19.11
N PHE A 40 -12.49 -21.65 -18.02
CA PHE A 40 -12.99 -23.01 -17.83
C PHE A 40 -14.41 -23.07 -17.28
N ASN A 41 -15.01 -21.97 -16.84
CA ASN A 41 -16.39 -21.95 -16.37
C ASN A 41 -17.36 -22.40 -17.46
N GLY A 42 -18.20 -23.37 -17.14
CA GLY A 42 -19.09 -24.03 -18.12
C GLY A 42 -18.41 -24.97 -19.13
N LYS A 43 -17.07 -25.17 -19.06
CA LYS A 43 -16.30 -26.09 -19.88
C LYS A 43 -15.70 -27.24 -19.08
N ASN A 44 -15.25 -26.94 -17.85
CA ASN A 44 -14.73 -27.94 -16.89
C ASN A 44 -14.83 -27.37 -15.46
N ASP A 45 -15.82 -27.86 -14.72
CA ASP A 45 -16.14 -27.33 -13.38
C ASP A 45 -15.06 -27.63 -12.33
N ASP A 46 -14.35 -28.75 -12.44
CA ASP A 46 -13.26 -29.10 -11.52
C ASP A 46 -12.12 -28.10 -11.59
N ILE A 47 -11.80 -27.62 -12.79
CA ILE A 47 -10.80 -26.59 -13.01
C ILE A 47 -11.33 -25.22 -12.57
N ALA A 48 -12.56 -24.88 -12.95
CA ALA A 48 -13.17 -23.58 -12.65
C ALA A 48 -13.34 -23.33 -11.14
N THR A 49 -13.71 -24.36 -10.36
CA THR A 49 -13.95 -24.27 -8.91
C THR A 49 -12.71 -24.49 -8.07
N SER A 50 -11.62 -25.04 -8.64
CA SER A 50 -10.38 -25.33 -7.91
C SER A 50 -9.83 -24.11 -7.18
N THR A 51 -9.63 -24.22 -5.86
CA THR A 51 -9.11 -23.14 -5.00
C THR A 51 -7.59 -23.01 -5.06
N SER A 52 -6.87 -24.11 -5.28
CA SER A 52 -5.42 -24.17 -5.36
C SER A 52 -4.92 -23.96 -6.79
N LYS A 53 -3.99 -23.02 -6.99
CA LYS A 53 -3.32 -22.81 -8.29
C LYS A 53 -2.55 -24.06 -8.73
N THR A 54 -1.85 -24.72 -7.81
CA THR A 54 -1.08 -25.94 -8.08
C THR A 54 -1.99 -27.08 -8.53
N LYS A 55 -3.11 -27.31 -7.82
CA LYS A 55 -4.11 -28.32 -8.20
C LYS A 55 -4.71 -28.01 -9.57
N ARG A 56 -5.05 -26.74 -9.82
CA ARG A 56 -5.62 -26.30 -11.07
C ARG A 56 -4.65 -26.50 -12.25
N ASN A 57 -3.37 -26.15 -12.09
CA ASN A 57 -2.35 -26.39 -13.12
C ASN A 57 -2.20 -27.89 -13.44
N LYS A 58 -2.26 -28.76 -12.43
CA LYS A 58 -2.24 -30.20 -12.63
C LYS A 58 -3.45 -30.65 -13.45
N LEU A 59 -4.67 -30.24 -13.07
CA LEU A 59 -5.89 -30.58 -13.81
C LEU A 59 -5.85 -30.08 -15.26
N ILE A 60 -5.32 -28.88 -15.52
CA ILE A 60 -5.17 -28.36 -16.88
C ILE A 60 -4.17 -29.22 -17.68
N ASN A 61 -3.06 -29.63 -17.08
CA ASN A 61 -2.09 -30.49 -17.76
C ASN A 61 -2.65 -31.88 -18.05
N ASP A 62 -3.44 -32.43 -17.13
CA ASP A 62 -4.08 -33.73 -17.28
C ASP A 62 -5.11 -33.74 -18.44
N LEU A 63 -5.66 -32.59 -18.84
CA LEU A 63 -6.50 -32.45 -20.03
C LEU A 63 -5.79 -32.85 -21.32
N ASN A 64 -4.48 -32.77 -21.40
CA ASN A 64 -3.73 -33.19 -22.58
C ASN A 64 -4.01 -34.66 -22.95
N VAL A 65 -4.31 -35.49 -21.95
CA VAL A 65 -4.65 -36.91 -22.11
C VAL A 65 -6.17 -37.13 -22.06
N SER A 66 -6.86 -36.52 -21.08
CA SER A 66 -8.29 -36.78 -20.81
C SER A 66 -9.24 -36.06 -21.76
N ASN A 67 -8.86 -34.86 -22.25
CA ASN A 67 -9.65 -34.09 -23.22
C ASN A 67 -8.73 -33.21 -24.09
N PRO A 68 -8.03 -33.81 -25.09
CA PRO A 68 -7.08 -33.09 -25.94
C PRO A 68 -7.70 -31.92 -26.72
N CYS A 69 -8.98 -32.02 -27.07
CA CYS A 69 -9.71 -30.97 -27.77
C CYS A 69 -9.80 -29.69 -26.90
N LEU A 70 -10.26 -29.84 -25.67
CA LEU A 70 -10.35 -28.71 -24.70
C LEU A 70 -8.97 -28.16 -24.34
N TYR A 71 -7.96 -29.04 -24.22
CA TYR A 71 -6.58 -28.62 -23.97
C TYR A 71 -6.02 -27.76 -25.11
N ASN A 72 -6.25 -28.16 -26.37
CA ASN A 72 -5.81 -27.41 -27.54
C ASN A 72 -6.53 -26.07 -27.66
N GLN A 73 -7.83 -26.00 -27.36
CA GLN A 73 -8.56 -24.73 -27.29
C GLN A 73 -8.00 -23.81 -26.23
N TRP A 74 -7.67 -24.36 -25.05
CA TRP A 74 -7.02 -23.59 -23.98
C TRP A 74 -5.66 -23.04 -24.40
N LYS A 75 -4.82 -23.89 -25.02
CA LYS A 75 -3.50 -23.47 -25.52
C LYS A 75 -3.59 -22.39 -26.59
N ALA A 76 -4.55 -22.50 -27.50
CA ALA A 76 -4.80 -21.50 -28.54
C ALA A 76 -5.22 -20.16 -27.91
N ALA A 77 -6.18 -20.18 -26.98
CA ALA A 77 -6.63 -18.98 -26.29
C ALA A 77 -5.51 -18.33 -25.47
N LEU A 78 -4.70 -19.13 -24.77
CA LEU A 78 -3.55 -18.63 -24.01
C LEU A 78 -2.53 -17.94 -24.94
N LYS A 79 -2.17 -18.58 -26.05
CA LYS A 79 -1.26 -18.04 -27.06
C LYS A 79 -1.79 -16.71 -27.65
N ASP A 80 -3.07 -16.65 -27.95
CA ASP A 80 -3.72 -15.45 -28.48
C ASP A 80 -3.63 -14.28 -27.48
N SER A 81 -3.96 -14.53 -26.21
CA SER A 81 -3.81 -13.55 -25.12
C SER A 81 -2.35 -13.07 -24.96
N GLU A 82 -1.38 -14.00 -25.02
CA GLU A 82 0.05 -13.66 -24.93
C GLU A 82 0.53 -12.82 -26.11
N LEU A 83 0.07 -13.14 -27.33
CA LEU A 83 0.42 -12.37 -28.53
C LEU A 83 -0.21 -10.98 -28.49
N THR A 84 -1.46 -10.87 -28.06
CA THR A 84 -2.14 -9.58 -27.87
C THR A 84 -1.40 -8.73 -26.84
N ALA A 85 -1.05 -9.29 -25.68
CA ALA A 85 -0.28 -8.60 -24.67
C ALA A 85 1.10 -8.13 -25.19
N LYS A 86 1.78 -9.01 -25.94
CA LYS A 86 3.08 -8.67 -26.57
C LYS A 86 2.96 -7.55 -27.59
N TYR A 87 1.92 -7.55 -28.42
CA TYR A 87 1.66 -6.48 -29.37
C TYR A 87 1.44 -5.14 -28.63
N LEU A 88 0.52 -5.10 -27.65
CA LEU A 88 0.21 -3.90 -26.89
C LEU A 88 1.47 -3.31 -26.20
N LEU A 89 2.30 -4.16 -25.59
CA LEU A 89 3.51 -3.75 -24.88
C LEU A 89 4.66 -3.31 -25.81
N LYS A 90 4.72 -3.83 -27.05
CA LYS A 90 5.91 -3.67 -27.89
C LYS A 90 5.67 -2.89 -29.18
N SER A 91 4.42 -2.62 -29.58
CA SER A 91 4.10 -1.89 -30.81
C SER A 91 4.51 -0.41 -30.75
N GLY A 92 4.66 0.16 -29.56
CA GLY A 92 4.86 1.59 -29.36
C GLY A 92 3.57 2.43 -29.48
N SER A 93 2.46 1.84 -29.94
CA SER A 93 1.20 2.56 -30.17
C SER A 93 0.49 2.97 -28.88
N PHE A 94 0.79 2.31 -27.76
CA PHE A 94 0.13 2.49 -26.46
C PHE A 94 1.15 2.64 -25.32
N SER A 95 2.21 3.41 -25.56
CA SER A 95 3.32 3.57 -24.61
C SER A 95 2.91 4.18 -23.27
N LEU A 96 1.83 4.98 -23.24
CA LEU A 96 1.30 5.60 -22.02
C LEU A 96 0.38 4.68 -21.22
N SER A 97 -0.30 3.74 -21.89
CA SER A 97 -1.38 2.94 -21.30
C SER A 97 -1.08 1.46 -21.19
N ALA A 98 -0.17 0.92 -22.03
CA ALA A 98 0.20 -0.49 -22.00
C ALA A 98 1.35 -0.74 -21.01
N VAL A 99 1.09 -0.60 -19.69
CA VAL A 99 2.08 -0.73 -18.61
C VAL A 99 1.59 -1.73 -17.57
N GLY A 100 2.48 -2.59 -17.07
CA GLY A 100 2.21 -3.51 -15.97
C GLY A 100 1.20 -4.61 -16.27
N ASP A 101 0.18 -4.79 -15.41
CA ASP A 101 -0.89 -5.79 -15.57
C ASP A 101 -1.97 -5.21 -16.51
N LEU A 102 -1.86 -5.54 -17.80
CA LEU A 102 -2.65 -4.94 -18.86
C LEU A 102 -4.17 -5.08 -18.66
N ASN A 103 -4.86 -3.95 -18.75
CA ASN A 103 -6.31 -3.87 -18.81
C ASN A 103 -6.73 -3.10 -20.07
N THR A 104 -7.89 -3.40 -20.63
CA THR A 104 -8.35 -2.79 -21.88
C THR A 104 -8.77 -1.35 -21.72
N TYR A 105 -9.33 -0.93 -20.56
CA TYR A 105 -9.85 0.44 -20.39
C TYR A 105 -8.81 1.57 -20.55
N PRO A 106 -7.54 1.44 -20.06
CA PRO A 106 -6.54 2.49 -20.30
C PRO A 106 -6.12 2.56 -21.77
N ILE A 107 -6.04 1.40 -22.43
CA ILE A 107 -5.66 1.28 -23.83
C ILE A 107 -6.70 1.94 -24.73
N PHE A 108 -8.00 1.68 -24.47
CA PHE A 108 -9.08 2.35 -25.18
C PHE A 108 -9.18 3.84 -24.85
N ALA A 109 -8.86 4.25 -23.61
CA ALA A 109 -8.80 5.67 -23.27
C ALA A 109 -7.68 6.38 -24.06
N ASP A 110 -6.49 5.77 -24.14
CA ASP A 110 -5.36 6.25 -24.94
C ASP A 110 -5.77 6.39 -26.42
N LEU A 111 -6.39 5.37 -27.00
CA LEU A 111 -6.93 5.40 -28.36
C LEU A 111 -7.92 6.56 -28.55
N CYS A 112 -8.93 6.67 -27.68
CA CYS A 112 -9.97 7.67 -27.75
C CYS A 112 -9.45 9.12 -27.62
N ILE A 113 -8.38 9.32 -26.86
CA ILE A 113 -7.86 10.66 -26.52
C ILE A 113 -6.77 11.10 -27.48
N PHE A 114 -5.83 10.21 -27.82
CA PHE A 114 -4.62 10.60 -28.52
C PHE A 114 -4.56 10.15 -29.99
N GLN A 115 -5.41 9.19 -30.40
CA GLN A 115 -5.31 8.63 -31.75
C GLN A 115 -6.50 8.96 -32.64
N ILE A 116 -7.71 9.16 -32.09
CA ILE A 116 -8.91 9.38 -32.91
C ILE A 116 -9.63 10.69 -32.63
N LEU A 117 -9.33 11.39 -31.52
CA LEU A 117 -9.95 12.69 -31.20
C LEU A 117 -9.33 13.81 -32.02
N HIS A 118 -10.19 14.66 -32.61
CA HIS A 118 -9.75 15.90 -33.24
C HIS A 118 -9.11 16.86 -32.21
N PRO A 119 -8.05 17.60 -32.56
CA PRO A 119 -7.38 18.52 -31.62
C PRO A 119 -8.29 19.57 -30.95
N GLU A 120 -9.40 19.92 -31.54
CA GLU A 120 -10.43 20.83 -30.99
C GLU A 120 -11.67 20.10 -30.48
N GLY A 121 -11.69 18.76 -30.56
CA GLY A 121 -12.79 17.90 -30.18
C GLY A 121 -12.93 17.68 -28.67
N MET A 122 -13.91 16.86 -28.30
CA MET A 122 -14.13 16.43 -26.93
C MET A 122 -14.39 14.91 -26.85
N SER A 123 -13.80 14.26 -25.84
CA SER A 123 -14.03 12.88 -25.55
C SER A 123 -14.74 12.72 -24.20
N GLY A 124 -15.83 11.93 -24.16
CA GLY A 124 -16.54 11.54 -22.94
C GLY A 124 -16.58 10.03 -22.82
N ILE A 125 -15.84 9.47 -21.88
CA ILE A 125 -15.73 8.01 -21.72
C ILE A 125 -16.05 7.56 -20.31
N VAL A 126 -16.64 6.35 -20.20
CA VAL A 126 -16.89 5.68 -18.93
C VAL A 126 -15.80 4.64 -18.72
N VAL A 127 -14.95 4.86 -17.74
CA VAL A 127 -13.80 3.99 -17.46
C VAL A 127 -13.68 3.73 -15.95
N LYS A 128 -12.84 2.76 -15.55
CA LYS A 128 -12.52 2.59 -14.13
C LYS A 128 -11.82 3.82 -13.58
N THR A 129 -12.18 4.24 -12.36
CA THR A 129 -11.55 5.38 -11.66
C THR A 129 -10.03 5.21 -11.50
N GLY A 130 -9.54 3.96 -11.53
CA GLY A 130 -8.12 3.65 -11.57
C GLY A 130 -7.33 4.38 -12.65
N ILE A 131 -7.98 4.86 -13.73
CA ILE A 131 -7.31 5.68 -14.76
C ILE A 131 -6.62 6.92 -14.17
N ALA A 132 -7.16 7.50 -13.11
CA ALA A 132 -6.65 8.70 -12.44
C ALA A 132 -5.94 8.40 -11.11
N THR A 133 -6.07 7.18 -10.55
CA THR A 133 -5.62 6.88 -9.18
C THR A 133 -4.62 5.73 -9.09
N ASP A 134 -4.52 4.87 -10.11
CA ASP A 134 -3.63 3.71 -10.08
C ASP A 134 -2.22 4.06 -10.56
N TYR A 135 -1.24 3.35 -10.01
CA TYR A 135 0.17 3.55 -10.38
C TYR A 135 0.47 3.28 -11.86
N PHE A 136 -0.13 2.25 -12.44
CA PHE A 136 0.14 1.84 -13.83
C PHE A 136 -0.48 2.76 -14.89
N THR A 137 -1.39 3.65 -14.51
CA THR A 137 -2.02 4.64 -15.40
C THR A 137 -1.47 6.05 -15.21
N LYS A 138 -0.46 6.20 -14.35
CA LYS A 138 0.10 7.52 -13.99
C LYS A 138 0.62 8.31 -15.19
N ASP A 139 1.30 7.64 -16.14
CA ASP A 139 1.90 8.31 -17.30
C ASP A 139 0.82 8.78 -18.27
N LEU A 140 -0.24 8.00 -18.48
CA LEU A 140 -1.41 8.39 -19.26
C LEU A 140 -2.12 9.60 -18.62
N PHE A 141 -2.43 9.51 -17.33
CA PHE A 141 -3.15 10.56 -16.62
C PHE A 141 -2.34 11.85 -16.48
N SER A 142 -1.04 11.74 -16.18
CA SER A 142 -0.16 12.91 -16.12
C SER A 142 -0.02 13.62 -17.47
N THR A 143 0.04 12.87 -18.58
CA THR A 143 0.07 13.44 -19.92
C THR A 143 -1.21 14.24 -20.22
N ILE A 144 -2.37 13.70 -19.85
CA ILE A 144 -3.66 14.40 -20.00
C ILE A 144 -3.66 15.71 -19.18
N LEU A 145 -3.18 15.65 -17.94
CA LEU A 145 -3.16 16.78 -17.02
C LEU A 145 -2.14 17.86 -17.45
N GLU A 146 -0.93 17.46 -17.83
CA GLU A 146 0.14 18.39 -18.25
C GLU A 146 -0.17 19.15 -19.53
N ASN A 147 -0.94 18.53 -20.43
CA ASN A 147 -1.41 19.15 -21.66
C ASN A 147 -2.73 19.94 -21.47
N ASP A 148 -3.18 20.16 -20.24
CA ASP A 148 -4.42 20.87 -19.90
C ASP A 148 -5.67 20.29 -20.61
N MET A 149 -5.70 18.97 -20.86
CA MET A 149 -6.78 18.31 -21.60
C MET A 149 -7.92 17.82 -20.70
N LEU A 150 -7.71 17.70 -19.38
CA LEU A 150 -8.72 17.20 -18.45
C LEU A 150 -9.80 18.26 -18.19
N VAL A 151 -11.04 17.98 -18.58
CA VAL A 151 -12.19 18.87 -18.34
C VAL A 151 -12.91 18.48 -17.04
N SER A 152 -13.27 17.20 -16.89
CA SER A 152 -13.92 16.73 -15.67
C SER A 152 -13.71 15.24 -15.42
N LEU A 153 -13.76 14.87 -14.13
CA LEU A 153 -13.78 13.50 -13.67
C LEU A 153 -14.83 13.34 -12.56
N TYR A 154 -15.88 12.60 -12.84
CA TYR A 154 -16.93 12.29 -11.87
C TYR A 154 -16.90 10.80 -11.54
N ASP A 155 -16.43 10.48 -10.33
CA ASP A 155 -16.25 9.11 -9.83
C ASP A 155 -17.51 8.59 -9.14
N PHE A 156 -17.79 7.30 -9.35
CA PHE A 156 -18.92 6.58 -8.79
C PHE A 156 -18.47 5.26 -8.17
N ILE A 157 -19.08 4.92 -7.04
CA ILE A 157 -19.02 3.58 -6.43
C ILE A 157 -20.27 2.84 -6.88
N ASN A 158 -20.12 1.65 -7.45
CA ASN A 158 -21.25 0.86 -7.98
C ASN A 158 -22.15 0.23 -6.90
N SER A 159 -22.18 0.78 -5.69
CA SER A 159 -22.95 0.26 -4.56
C SER A 159 -24.45 0.17 -4.82
N GLU A 160 -25.01 1.10 -5.59
CA GLU A 160 -26.42 1.11 -6.02
C GLU A 160 -26.64 0.35 -7.35
N ARG A 161 -25.63 -0.43 -7.81
CA ARG A 161 -25.71 -1.26 -9.00
C ARG A 161 -26.14 -0.52 -10.28
N ILE A 162 -25.55 0.66 -10.52
CA ILE A 162 -25.68 1.41 -11.77
C ILE A 162 -25.32 0.48 -12.95
N PHE A 163 -24.29 -0.36 -12.78
CA PHE A 163 -23.96 -1.49 -13.65
C PHE A 163 -24.27 -2.81 -12.92
N PRO A 164 -25.38 -3.50 -13.24
CA PRO A 164 -25.83 -4.70 -12.50
C PRO A 164 -24.81 -5.83 -12.45
N ASP A 165 -24.06 -6.04 -13.53
CA ASP A 165 -23.10 -7.12 -13.70
C ASP A 165 -21.72 -6.82 -13.09
N ILE A 166 -21.51 -5.59 -12.63
CA ILE A 166 -20.26 -5.17 -12.00
C ILE A 166 -20.39 -5.28 -10.47
N ALA A 167 -19.33 -5.76 -9.82
CA ALA A 167 -19.30 -5.91 -8.38
C ALA A 167 -19.59 -4.58 -7.65
N PRO A 168 -20.38 -4.56 -6.56
CA PRO A 168 -20.76 -3.33 -5.87
C PRO A 168 -19.61 -2.41 -5.42
N PRO A 169 -18.42 -2.93 -4.99
CA PRO A 169 -17.33 -2.07 -4.56
C PRO A 169 -16.48 -1.49 -5.72
N GLU A 170 -16.75 -1.93 -6.98
CA GLU A 170 -16.01 -1.39 -8.13
C GLU A 170 -16.33 0.09 -8.34
N ARG A 171 -15.29 0.83 -8.71
CA ARG A 171 -15.39 2.27 -8.97
C ARG A 171 -15.19 2.55 -10.46
N PHE A 172 -16.00 3.45 -10.98
CA PHE A 172 -15.89 3.96 -12.35
C PHE A 172 -16.04 5.47 -12.37
N CYS A 173 -15.59 6.10 -13.43
CA CYS A 173 -15.75 7.53 -13.62
C CYS A 173 -16.29 7.90 -14.99
N LEU A 174 -16.99 9.03 -15.04
CA LEU A 174 -17.27 9.75 -16.26
C LEU A 174 -16.08 10.68 -16.47
N LEU A 175 -15.28 10.40 -17.48
CA LEU A 175 -14.07 11.14 -17.81
C LEU A 175 -14.33 11.98 -19.05
N THR A 176 -14.19 13.31 -18.92
CA THR A 176 -14.32 14.25 -20.04
C THR A 176 -12.97 14.89 -20.33
N ILE A 177 -12.54 14.76 -21.57
CA ILE A 177 -11.24 15.23 -22.07
C ILE A 177 -11.48 16.13 -23.27
N SER A 178 -10.74 17.22 -23.34
CA SER A 178 -10.68 18.10 -24.53
C SER A 178 -9.50 17.73 -25.42
N GLY A 179 -9.60 18.05 -26.70
CA GLY A 179 -8.49 17.94 -27.63
C GLY A 179 -7.35 18.91 -27.30
N SER A 180 -6.16 18.64 -27.82
CA SER A 180 -4.91 19.33 -27.48
C SER A 180 -4.89 20.83 -27.81
N ARG A 181 -5.75 21.28 -28.69
CA ARG A 181 -5.93 22.71 -29.05
C ARG A 181 -7.07 23.40 -28.29
N ARG A 182 -7.72 22.69 -27.37
CA ARG A 182 -8.83 23.21 -26.54
C ARG A 182 -8.49 23.05 -25.06
N PRO A 183 -7.50 23.76 -24.51
CA PRO A 183 -7.02 23.56 -23.16
C PRO A 183 -8.07 23.92 -22.10
N SER A 184 -8.12 23.11 -21.02
CA SER A 184 -8.91 23.34 -19.81
C SER A 184 -7.96 23.56 -18.62
N LYS A 185 -7.78 24.83 -18.24
CA LYS A 185 -6.84 25.20 -17.16
C LYS A 185 -7.27 24.71 -15.77
N GLU A 186 -8.56 24.50 -15.58
CA GLU A 186 -9.13 23.97 -14.34
C GLU A 186 -10.02 22.78 -14.68
N SER A 187 -9.82 21.69 -13.94
CA SER A 187 -10.62 20.49 -14.11
C SER A 187 -11.61 20.36 -12.96
N THR A 188 -12.84 19.94 -13.27
CA THR A 188 -13.89 19.72 -12.27
C THR A 188 -13.93 18.28 -11.81
N PHE A 189 -13.96 18.07 -10.50
CA PHE A 189 -13.98 16.74 -9.87
C PHE A 189 -15.18 16.57 -8.95
N SER A 190 -15.65 15.32 -8.86
CA SER A 190 -16.54 14.86 -7.80
C SER A 190 -16.24 13.38 -7.55
N TYR A 191 -15.90 13.00 -6.32
CA TYR A 191 -15.55 11.63 -5.95
C TYR A 191 -16.56 11.00 -4.99
N PHE A 192 -16.54 9.66 -4.94
CA PHE A 192 -17.35 8.85 -4.02
C PHE A 192 -18.86 9.05 -4.20
N ASN A 193 -19.33 9.30 -5.43
CA ASN A 193 -20.75 9.35 -5.71
C ASN A 193 -21.33 7.93 -5.74
N THR A 194 -22.53 7.71 -5.23
CA THR A 194 -23.24 6.44 -5.29
C THR A 194 -24.32 6.41 -6.38
N ASN A 195 -24.79 7.61 -6.77
CA ASN A 195 -25.80 7.79 -7.81
C ASN A 195 -25.62 9.17 -8.51
N PHE A 196 -26.32 9.38 -9.61
CA PHE A 196 -26.23 10.61 -10.39
C PHE A 196 -26.81 11.84 -9.67
N ARG A 197 -27.74 11.68 -8.71
CA ARG A 197 -28.28 12.78 -7.92
C ARG A 197 -27.23 13.46 -7.05
N SER A 198 -26.20 12.70 -6.65
CA SER A 198 -25.06 13.25 -5.88
C SER A 198 -24.35 14.38 -6.61
N LEU A 199 -24.39 14.41 -7.95
CA LEU A 199 -23.80 15.48 -8.76
C LEU A 199 -24.58 16.81 -8.68
N SER A 200 -25.80 16.83 -8.14
CA SER A 200 -26.56 18.07 -7.92
C SER A 200 -26.08 18.82 -6.67
N ASP A 201 -25.34 18.16 -5.78
CA ASP A 201 -24.74 18.77 -4.59
C ASP A 201 -23.46 19.53 -4.95
N ALA A 202 -23.55 20.87 -4.97
CA ALA A 202 -22.43 21.73 -5.30
C ALA A 202 -21.25 21.59 -4.31
N SER A 203 -21.47 21.19 -3.07
CA SER A 203 -20.42 21.01 -2.07
C SER A 203 -19.48 19.84 -2.39
N ARG A 204 -19.94 18.87 -3.17
CA ARG A 204 -19.18 17.70 -3.63
C ARG A 204 -18.34 17.97 -4.88
N LYS A 205 -18.59 19.08 -5.58
CA LYS A 205 -17.83 19.47 -6.76
C LYS A 205 -16.74 20.45 -6.36
N TYR A 206 -15.55 20.23 -6.89
CA TYR A 206 -14.42 21.13 -6.71
C TYR A 206 -13.54 21.14 -7.97
N THR A 207 -12.78 22.20 -8.15
CA THR A 207 -11.80 22.31 -9.24
C THR A 207 -10.39 22.01 -8.69
N LEU A 208 -9.52 21.49 -9.52
CA LEU A 208 -8.08 21.37 -9.27
C LEU A 208 -7.34 21.89 -10.50
N THR A 209 -6.25 22.58 -10.25
CA THR A 209 -5.25 22.89 -11.28
C THR A 209 -4.17 21.80 -11.30
N LYS A 210 -3.36 21.77 -12.34
CA LYS A 210 -2.20 20.84 -12.39
C LYS A 210 -1.18 21.12 -11.27
N GLU A 211 -1.06 22.39 -10.85
CA GLU A 211 -0.21 22.78 -9.73
C GLU A 211 -0.71 22.19 -8.41
N ASP A 212 -2.04 22.18 -8.17
CA ASP A 212 -2.65 21.53 -7.01
C ASP A 212 -2.37 20.02 -6.99
N VAL A 213 -2.48 19.35 -8.15
CA VAL A 213 -2.18 17.91 -8.27
C VAL A 213 -0.68 17.63 -8.07
N ASN A 214 0.19 18.43 -8.69
CA ASN A 214 1.64 18.32 -8.55
C ASN A 214 2.11 18.57 -7.11
N LEU A 215 1.45 19.47 -6.38
CA LEU A 215 1.75 19.74 -4.97
C LEU A 215 1.47 18.53 -4.09
N ILE A 216 0.35 17.83 -4.33
CA ILE A 216 -0.08 16.69 -3.51
C ILE A 216 0.64 15.40 -3.94
N ASN A 217 0.76 15.18 -5.25
CA ASN A 217 1.31 13.95 -5.82
C ASN A 217 2.44 14.23 -6.83
N PRO A 218 3.58 14.80 -6.39
CA PRO A 218 4.67 15.18 -7.31
C PRO A 218 5.26 14.00 -8.08
N ASN A 219 5.33 12.82 -7.45
CA ASN A 219 5.99 11.64 -8.02
C ASN A 219 5.13 10.85 -9.02
N THR A 220 3.80 10.88 -8.86
CA THR A 220 2.89 10.07 -9.70
C THR A 220 1.91 10.90 -10.48
N LYS A 221 1.68 12.14 -10.06
CA LYS A 221 0.69 13.08 -10.63
C LYS A 221 -0.72 12.49 -10.71
N ASN A 222 -0.99 11.47 -9.89
CA ASN A 222 -2.31 10.88 -9.72
C ASN A 222 -3.27 11.89 -9.09
N CYS A 223 -4.55 11.79 -9.43
CA CYS A 223 -5.55 12.69 -8.90
C CYS A 223 -5.86 12.40 -7.42
N PRO A 224 -5.76 13.38 -6.54
CA PRO A 224 -6.25 13.23 -5.17
C PRO A 224 -7.78 13.20 -5.13
N ALA A 225 -8.35 12.28 -4.35
CA ALA A 225 -9.80 12.08 -4.26
C ALA A 225 -10.35 12.72 -2.98
N PHE A 226 -11.10 13.82 -3.10
CA PHE A 226 -11.74 14.49 -1.95
C PHE A 226 -13.24 14.21 -1.90
N HIS A 227 -13.80 14.08 -0.71
CA HIS A 227 -15.25 13.94 -0.54
C HIS A 227 -16.01 15.24 -0.83
N ASN A 228 -15.36 16.39 -0.59
CA ASN A 228 -15.98 17.70 -0.74
C ASN A 228 -14.92 18.82 -0.84
N ILE A 229 -15.38 20.04 -1.09
CA ILE A 229 -14.54 21.23 -1.20
C ILE A 229 -13.78 21.58 0.11
N ARG A 230 -14.33 21.20 1.29
CA ARG A 230 -13.66 21.44 2.58
C ARG A 230 -12.43 20.56 2.72
N ASP A 231 -12.53 19.28 2.37
CA ASP A 231 -11.38 18.36 2.36
C ASP A 231 -10.27 18.86 1.46
N LYS A 232 -10.63 19.31 0.23
CA LYS A 232 -9.66 19.94 -0.68
C LYS A 232 -8.93 21.10 0.00
N LYS A 233 -9.65 22.02 0.63
CA LYS A 233 -9.05 23.21 1.27
C LYS A 233 -8.10 22.82 2.40
N ILE A 234 -8.49 21.86 3.25
CA ILE A 234 -7.66 21.38 4.36
C ILE A 234 -6.39 20.71 3.82
N ILE A 235 -6.52 19.78 2.89
CA ILE A 235 -5.38 19.05 2.34
C ILE A 235 -4.41 20.00 1.62
N LEU A 236 -4.89 20.89 0.77
CA LEU A 236 -4.00 21.86 0.12
C LEU A 236 -3.28 22.77 1.13
N SER A 237 -3.96 23.18 2.22
CA SER A 237 -3.31 23.94 3.29
C SER A 237 -2.18 23.15 3.97
N ILE A 238 -2.42 21.85 4.24
CA ILE A 238 -1.39 20.98 4.84
C ILE A 238 -0.18 20.85 3.89
N TYR A 239 -0.41 20.52 2.62
CA TYR A 239 0.68 20.30 1.64
C TYR A 239 1.46 21.57 1.28
N ARG A 240 0.85 22.77 1.39
CA ARG A 240 1.56 24.04 1.23
C ARG A 240 2.55 24.33 2.37
N ASN A 241 2.30 23.76 3.56
CA ASN A 241 3.12 23.95 4.75
C ASN A 241 4.04 22.77 5.08
N CYS A 242 3.72 21.57 4.54
CA CYS A 242 4.48 20.35 4.81
C CYS A 242 4.90 19.72 3.48
N PRO A 243 6.19 19.53 3.22
CA PRO A 243 6.66 18.83 2.03
C PRO A 243 6.22 17.34 2.07
N VAL A 244 6.21 16.70 0.92
CA VAL A 244 6.02 15.25 0.83
C VAL A 244 7.23 14.50 1.42
N LEU A 245 7.00 13.29 1.92
CA LEU A 245 8.03 12.45 2.55
C LEU A 245 9.24 12.23 1.64
N LEU A 246 9.00 11.94 0.37
CA LEU A 246 10.02 11.79 -0.65
C LEU A 246 9.52 12.41 -1.97
N ASP A 247 10.22 13.42 -2.45
CA ASP A 247 10.02 14.00 -3.77
C ASP A 247 11.15 13.55 -4.70
N GLU A 248 10.84 12.57 -5.55
CA GLU A 248 11.78 11.99 -6.53
C GLU A 248 12.08 12.97 -7.68
N THR A 249 11.21 13.95 -7.93
CA THR A 249 11.39 14.92 -9.02
C THR A 249 12.51 15.91 -8.75
N CYS A 250 12.73 16.25 -7.49
CA CYS A 250 13.80 17.15 -7.04
C CYS A 250 14.79 16.48 -6.06
N GLY A 251 14.65 15.17 -5.82
CA GLY A 251 15.55 14.39 -4.95
C GLY A 251 15.46 14.72 -3.46
N LYS A 252 14.36 15.37 -3.00
CA LYS A 252 14.21 15.73 -1.59
C LYS A 252 13.72 14.55 -0.77
N ASN A 253 14.54 14.16 0.22
CA ASN A 253 14.25 13.13 1.22
C ASN A 253 14.76 13.60 2.58
N PHE A 254 13.98 14.43 3.26
CA PHE A 254 14.40 15.10 4.50
C PHE A 254 14.66 14.13 5.67
N TRP A 255 14.03 12.95 5.65
CA TRP A 255 14.20 11.90 6.66
C TRP A 255 15.21 10.83 6.23
N SER A 256 15.81 10.96 5.05
CA SER A 256 16.71 9.96 4.44
C SER A 256 16.12 8.54 4.47
N ILE A 257 14.81 8.43 4.25
CA ILE A 257 14.08 7.16 4.37
C ILE A 257 14.34 6.26 3.16
N LYS A 258 14.62 4.99 3.46
CA LYS A 258 14.58 3.86 2.50
C LYS A 258 13.44 2.92 2.90
N TYR A 259 12.71 2.40 1.90
CA TYR A 259 11.61 1.45 2.09
C TYR A 259 12.04 0.03 1.74
N TYR A 260 11.69 -0.94 2.58
CA TYR A 260 11.96 -2.35 2.33
C TYR A 260 10.76 -3.24 2.65
N ALA A 261 10.46 -4.18 1.73
CA ALA A 261 9.60 -5.34 1.97
C ALA A 261 10.52 -6.57 2.05
N MET A 262 10.85 -7.01 3.26
CA MET A 262 11.93 -8.00 3.46
C MET A 262 11.62 -9.36 2.85
N PHE A 263 10.48 -9.97 3.22
CA PHE A 263 10.13 -11.33 2.80
C PHE A 263 8.69 -11.38 2.27
N HIS A 264 8.54 -11.71 1.00
CA HIS A 264 7.23 -11.82 0.37
C HIS A 264 6.54 -13.14 0.74
N MET A 265 5.36 -13.06 1.35
CA MET A 265 4.60 -14.24 1.82
C MET A 265 4.34 -15.28 0.73
N ALA A 266 4.30 -14.90 -0.54
CA ALA A 266 4.09 -15.82 -1.66
C ALA A 266 5.40 -16.27 -2.32
N ASN A 267 6.32 -15.32 -2.60
CA ASN A 267 7.52 -15.60 -3.39
C ASN A 267 8.65 -16.21 -2.55
N ASP A 268 8.73 -15.80 -1.27
CA ASP A 268 9.78 -16.21 -0.34
C ASP A 268 9.30 -17.27 0.66
N SER A 269 8.13 -17.87 0.41
CA SER A 269 7.53 -18.87 1.32
C SER A 269 8.45 -20.05 1.65
N LYS A 270 9.38 -20.40 0.77
CA LYS A 270 10.40 -21.44 0.99
C LYS A 270 11.27 -21.22 2.22
N PHE A 271 11.47 -19.96 2.65
CA PHE A 271 12.31 -19.63 3.81
C PHE A 271 11.60 -19.83 5.15
N PHE A 272 10.26 -19.93 5.19
CA PHE A 272 9.52 -19.95 6.46
C PHE A 272 8.29 -20.86 6.49
N SER A 273 7.70 -21.27 5.35
CA SER A 273 6.40 -21.98 5.32
C SER A 273 6.41 -23.31 6.09
N GLU A 274 7.56 -23.97 6.21
CA GLU A 274 7.75 -25.21 6.95
C GLU A 274 8.28 -24.98 8.37
N ASN A 275 8.71 -23.78 8.72
CA ASN A 275 9.30 -23.46 10.01
C ASN A 275 8.20 -23.02 10.98
N THR A 276 7.45 -24.02 11.48
CA THR A 276 6.39 -23.84 12.49
C THR A 276 6.90 -24.19 13.88
N TYR A 277 6.15 -23.79 14.92
CA TYR A 277 6.47 -24.09 16.31
C TYR A 277 6.72 -25.59 16.53
N GLU A 278 5.77 -26.40 16.08
CA GLU A 278 5.78 -27.86 16.26
C GLU A 278 6.95 -28.51 15.49
N LYS A 279 7.20 -28.04 14.27
CA LYS A 279 8.28 -28.55 13.41
C LYS A 279 9.64 -28.29 14.04
N LEU A 280 9.88 -27.06 14.50
CA LEU A 280 11.18 -26.68 15.09
C LEU A 280 11.44 -27.42 16.40
N LEU A 281 10.43 -27.65 17.25
CA LEU A 281 10.56 -28.51 18.44
C LEU A 281 10.92 -29.94 18.04
N ASN A 282 10.23 -30.54 17.07
CA ASN A 282 10.50 -31.89 16.60
C ASN A 282 11.91 -32.02 15.99
N ASP A 283 12.42 -30.96 15.38
CA ASP A 283 13.78 -30.90 14.84
C ASP A 283 14.86 -30.65 15.93
N GLY A 284 14.45 -30.60 17.20
CA GLY A 284 15.35 -30.49 18.36
C GLY A 284 15.83 -29.07 18.68
N TYR A 285 15.11 -28.03 18.20
CA TYR A 285 15.37 -26.66 18.63
C TYR A 285 14.69 -26.37 19.97
N THR A 286 15.32 -25.56 20.80
CA THR A 286 14.78 -25.09 22.08
C THR A 286 14.29 -23.65 21.94
N LEU A 287 13.09 -23.39 22.44
CA LEU A 287 12.55 -22.03 22.51
C LEU A 287 13.23 -21.26 23.65
N ILE A 288 13.76 -20.09 23.33
CA ILE A 288 14.35 -19.16 24.30
C ILE A 288 13.54 -17.86 24.36
N SER A 289 13.96 -16.89 25.17
CA SER A 289 13.28 -15.59 25.28
C SER A 289 13.11 -14.92 23.92
N GLY A 290 12.05 -14.12 23.75
CA GLY A 290 11.73 -13.46 22.49
C GLY A 290 11.17 -14.39 21.41
N ASN A 291 10.69 -15.58 21.78
CA ASN A 291 10.21 -16.61 20.84
C ASN A 291 11.24 -16.99 19.76
N ILE A 292 12.50 -16.99 20.12
CA ILE A 292 13.60 -17.42 19.27
C ILE A 292 13.85 -18.92 19.51
N PHE A 293 13.92 -19.70 18.45
CA PHE A 293 14.37 -21.08 18.50
C PHE A 293 15.86 -21.18 18.30
N ARG A 294 16.53 -21.98 19.13
CA ARG A 294 17.99 -22.19 19.03
C ARG A 294 18.37 -23.65 19.17
N ARG A 295 19.36 -24.05 18.36
CA ARG A 295 20.04 -25.33 18.46
C ARG A 295 21.51 -25.12 18.07
N ASN A 296 22.42 -25.24 19.04
CA ASN A 296 23.84 -24.92 18.87
C ASN A 296 24.06 -23.49 18.40
N ALA A 297 24.74 -23.32 17.26
CA ALA A 297 24.96 -22.03 16.61
C ALA A 297 23.80 -21.59 15.69
N ASP A 298 22.86 -22.50 15.42
CA ASP A 298 21.73 -22.21 14.53
C ASP A 298 20.53 -21.65 15.30
N ALA A 299 19.86 -20.65 14.71
CA ALA A 299 18.72 -20.00 15.32
C ALA A 299 17.64 -19.64 14.28
N PHE A 300 16.39 -19.63 14.74
CA PHE A 300 15.24 -19.17 13.98
C PHE A 300 14.55 -18.02 14.71
N LEU A 301 14.32 -16.94 13.99
CA LEU A 301 13.69 -15.73 14.50
C LEU A 301 12.22 -15.66 14.10
N PRO A 302 11.34 -15.02 14.91
CA PRO A 302 9.95 -14.77 14.55
C PRO A 302 9.81 -14.06 13.21
N LEU A 303 8.98 -14.57 12.30
CA LEU A 303 8.58 -13.81 11.10
C LEU A 303 7.49 -12.81 11.49
N TRP A 304 7.79 -11.52 11.38
CA TRP A 304 6.93 -10.44 11.84
C TRP A 304 5.85 -10.10 10.82
N GLU A 305 4.58 -10.19 11.25
CA GLU A 305 3.43 -9.89 10.40
C GLU A 305 2.66 -8.67 10.91
N ALA A 306 2.01 -7.94 10.00
CA ALA A 306 1.24 -6.72 10.28
C ALA A 306 0.18 -6.85 11.38
N LYS A 307 -0.30 -8.05 11.67
CA LYS A 307 -1.32 -8.33 12.69
C LYS A 307 -0.77 -8.34 14.12
N TYR A 308 0.57 -8.37 14.29
CA TYR A 308 1.19 -8.44 15.62
C TYR A 308 1.33 -7.09 16.30
N PHE A 309 1.23 -5.99 15.57
CA PHE A 309 1.46 -4.65 16.13
C PHE A 309 0.31 -3.68 15.85
N HIS A 310 0.27 -2.61 16.64
CA HIS A 310 -0.62 -1.46 16.48
C HIS A 310 0.17 -0.18 16.84
N LEU A 311 -0.47 0.99 16.81
CA LEU A 311 0.15 2.27 17.17
C LEU A 311 0.84 2.18 18.55
N TYR A 312 2.14 2.48 18.60
CA TYR A 312 2.96 2.42 19.82
C TYR A 312 2.93 1.06 20.55
N ASN A 313 2.62 -0.02 19.85
CA ASN A 313 2.44 -1.33 20.47
C ASN A 313 2.89 -2.44 19.52
N HIS A 314 4.09 -2.95 19.72
CA HIS A 314 4.63 -4.08 18.97
C HIS A 314 4.09 -5.44 19.45
N ARG A 315 3.37 -5.49 20.58
CA ARG A 315 2.77 -6.69 21.19
C ARG A 315 1.24 -6.62 21.19
N PHE A 316 0.62 -6.40 20.01
CA PHE A 316 -0.82 -6.23 19.90
C PHE A 316 -1.58 -7.54 19.68
N GLY A 317 -1.06 -8.42 18.83
CA GLY A 317 -1.71 -9.68 18.46
C GLY A 317 -0.75 -10.86 18.56
N THR A 318 -1.26 -12.02 18.94
CA THR A 318 -0.48 -13.26 19.14
C THR A 318 -1.22 -14.46 18.55
N PHE A 319 -0.50 -15.50 18.14
CA PHE A 319 -1.10 -16.81 17.83
C PHE A 319 -1.20 -17.72 19.05
N GLU A 320 -0.78 -17.28 20.22
CA GLU A 320 -1.07 -17.97 21.47
C GLU A 320 -2.59 -18.09 21.67
N GLY A 321 -3.06 -19.27 22.01
CA GLY A 321 -4.51 -19.57 22.12
C GLY A 321 -5.24 -19.83 20.80
N VAL A 322 -4.64 -19.52 19.65
CA VAL A 322 -5.25 -19.84 18.34
C VAL A 322 -5.03 -21.33 18.02
N PRO A 323 -6.10 -22.11 17.72
CA PRO A 323 -5.97 -23.51 17.31
C PRO A 323 -5.06 -23.71 16.09
N ILE A 324 -4.27 -24.77 16.07
CA ILE A 324 -3.26 -25.04 15.02
C ILE A 324 -3.90 -25.03 13.62
N GLU A 325 -5.08 -25.62 13.46
CA GLU A 325 -5.80 -25.74 12.19
C GLU A 325 -6.19 -24.36 11.64
N ARG A 326 -6.30 -23.34 12.51
CA ARG A 326 -6.67 -21.96 12.15
C ARG A 326 -5.46 -21.06 11.91
N ARG A 327 -4.25 -21.45 12.35
CA ARG A 327 -3.04 -20.60 12.22
C ARG A 327 -2.60 -20.43 10.79
N PHE A 328 -2.75 -21.43 9.94
CA PHE A 328 -2.14 -21.49 8.60
C PHE A 328 -3.14 -21.27 7.46
N ILE A 329 -4.40 -20.96 7.77
CA ILE A 329 -5.39 -20.59 6.73
C ILE A 329 -5.10 -19.21 6.15
N LYS A 330 -5.57 -18.95 4.92
CA LYS A 330 -5.29 -17.73 4.14
C LYS A 330 -5.61 -16.42 4.89
N LYS A 331 -6.64 -16.41 5.74
CA LYS A 331 -7.07 -15.24 6.53
C LYS A 331 -7.01 -15.51 8.03
N ALA A 332 -5.95 -16.19 8.48
CA ALA A 332 -5.75 -16.47 9.90
C ALA A 332 -5.73 -15.17 10.72
N GLY A 333 -6.64 -15.08 11.69
CA GLY A 333 -6.64 -14.02 12.70
C GLY A 333 -5.71 -14.36 13.86
N THR A 334 -5.35 -13.36 14.64
CA THR A 334 -4.64 -13.49 15.92
C THR A 334 -5.59 -13.21 17.06
N GLU A 335 -5.30 -13.73 18.25
CA GLU A 335 -5.89 -13.28 19.50
C GLU A 335 -5.23 -11.96 19.93
N LYS A 336 -5.95 -11.13 20.68
CA LYS A 336 -5.39 -9.92 21.27
C LYS A 336 -4.54 -10.30 22.48
N VAL A 337 -3.37 -9.70 22.60
CA VAL A 337 -2.53 -9.82 23.80
C VAL A 337 -3.31 -9.26 25.00
N THR A 338 -3.42 -10.04 26.08
CA THR A 338 -4.17 -9.67 27.29
C THR A 338 -3.45 -8.56 28.07
N LEU A 339 -4.17 -7.92 29.00
CA LEU A 339 -3.58 -6.89 29.86
C LEU A 339 -2.44 -7.46 30.73
N GLU A 340 -2.64 -8.64 31.28
CA GLU A 340 -1.61 -9.35 32.07
C GLU A 340 -0.33 -9.59 31.27
N GLN A 341 -0.47 -10.08 30.03
CA GLN A 341 0.65 -10.28 29.12
C GLN A 341 1.34 -8.96 28.74
N LYS A 342 0.60 -7.86 28.58
CA LYS A 342 1.17 -6.54 28.28
C LYS A 342 1.94 -5.95 29.48
N ILE A 343 1.47 -6.18 30.70
CA ILE A 343 2.12 -5.74 31.95
C ILE A 343 3.43 -6.50 32.17
N ALA A 344 3.50 -7.76 31.74
CA ALA A 344 4.72 -8.56 31.83
C ALA A 344 5.76 -8.08 30.81
N PRO A 345 6.88 -7.45 31.22
CA PRO A 345 7.87 -6.90 30.28
C PRO A 345 8.66 -7.97 29.53
N ASP A 346 8.68 -9.21 30.02
CA ASP A 346 9.33 -10.37 29.37
C ASP A 346 8.43 -11.11 28.39
N TYR A 347 7.14 -10.75 28.31
CA TYR A 347 6.22 -11.41 27.40
C TYR A 347 6.52 -11.04 25.94
N SER A 348 6.64 -12.05 25.09
CA SER A 348 6.81 -11.93 23.65
C SER A 348 5.67 -12.64 22.91
N ILE A 349 5.17 -12.05 21.83
CA ILE A 349 4.06 -12.60 21.04
C ILE A 349 4.46 -13.90 20.35
N LEU A 350 3.58 -14.90 20.32
CA LEU A 350 3.80 -16.13 19.56
C LEU A 350 3.49 -15.89 18.07
N PRO A 351 4.47 -15.99 17.16
CA PRO A 351 4.24 -15.95 15.74
C PRO A 351 3.71 -17.29 15.22
N ARG A 352 3.40 -17.39 13.94
CA ARG A 352 3.06 -18.67 13.29
C ARG A 352 4.20 -19.27 12.46
N TYR A 353 5.16 -18.45 12.04
CA TYR A 353 6.32 -18.85 11.25
C TYR A 353 7.60 -18.28 11.82
N TRP A 354 8.68 -18.99 11.57
CA TRP A 354 10.05 -18.59 11.89
C TRP A 354 10.92 -18.61 10.66
N LEU A 355 11.95 -17.79 10.64
CA LEU A 355 12.92 -17.65 9.56
C LEU A 355 14.32 -17.89 10.12
N ASN A 356 15.16 -18.60 9.36
CA ASN A 356 16.55 -18.87 9.78
C ASN A 356 17.32 -17.56 9.95
N HIS A 357 18.10 -17.47 11.03
CA HIS A 357 18.88 -16.28 11.38
C HIS A 357 19.87 -15.89 10.27
N LYS A 358 20.48 -16.88 9.57
CA LYS A 358 21.42 -16.61 8.51
C LYS A 358 20.75 -15.89 7.32
N ASP A 359 19.60 -16.40 6.85
CA ASP A 359 18.85 -15.76 5.77
C ASP A 359 18.42 -14.33 6.12
N PHE A 360 18.18 -14.07 7.42
CA PHE A 360 17.85 -12.74 7.91
C PHE A 360 19.07 -11.81 7.92
N ILE A 361 20.23 -12.29 8.38
CA ILE A 361 21.46 -11.48 8.36
C ILE A 361 21.85 -11.13 6.92
N ASP A 362 21.80 -12.08 5.99
CA ASP A 362 22.05 -11.82 4.57
C ASP A 362 21.14 -10.69 4.05
N ARG A 363 19.86 -10.67 4.48
CA ARG A 363 18.91 -9.60 4.12
C ARG A 363 19.24 -8.26 4.77
N LEU A 364 19.68 -8.24 6.03
CA LEU A 364 20.11 -7.00 6.72
C LEU A 364 21.37 -6.40 6.09
N GLU A 365 22.31 -7.24 5.65
CA GLU A 365 23.51 -6.81 4.93
C GLU A 365 23.14 -6.16 3.58
N GLU A 366 22.21 -6.78 2.80
CA GLU A 366 21.68 -6.17 1.57
C GLU A 366 21.00 -4.81 1.82
N MET A 367 20.40 -4.64 3.00
CA MET A 367 19.73 -3.40 3.40
C MET A 367 20.68 -2.36 4.01
N GLU A 368 21.94 -2.73 4.27
CA GLU A 368 22.90 -1.91 5.01
C GLU A 368 22.37 -1.47 6.39
N TYR A 369 21.70 -2.39 7.12
CA TYR A 369 21.05 -2.08 8.38
C TYR A 369 21.62 -2.91 9.53
N SER A 370 22.01 -2.24 10.63
CA SER A 370 22.68 -2.87 11.79
C SER A 370 21.96 -2.70 13.12
N GLN A 371 20.91 -1.85 13.18
CA GLN A 371 20.18 -1.62 14.42
C GLN A 371 19.37 -2.86 14.83
N LYS A 372 19.18 -3.03 16.14
CA LYS A 372 18.43 -4.14 16.72
C LYS A 372 16.93 -3.85 16.90
N TRP A 373 16.46 -2.75 16.36
CA TRP A 373 15.07 -2.32 16.31
C TRP A 373 14.78 -1.75 14.94
N ILE A 374 13.50 -1.65 14.54
CA ILE A 374 13.11 -1.18 13.22
C ILE A 374 11.74 -0.52 13.27
N PHE A 375 11.50 0.49 12.42
CA PHE A 375 10.17 1.02 12.21
C PHE A 375 9.44 0.20 11.14
N THR A 376 8.27 -0.33 11.50
CA THR A 376 7.42 -1.10 10.59
C THR A 376 6.00 -0.54 10.56
N PHE A 377 5.28 -0.73 9.45
CA PHE A 377 3.90 -0.29 9.30
C PHE A 377 3.06 -1.32 8.54
N ARG A 378 1.73 -1.17 8.59
CA ARG A 378 0.81 -2.07 7.89
C ARG A 378 0.61 -1.63 6.44
N ASP A 379 0.98 -2.49 5.49
CA ASP A 379 0.74 -2.30 4.04
C ASP A 379 -0.75 -2.48 3.67
N VAL A 380 -1.50 -3.25 4.45
CA VAL A 380 -2.94 -3.49 4.23
C VAL A 380 -3.77 -2.80 5.30
N THR A 381 -4.64 -1.92 4.87
CA THR A 381 -5.56 -1.17 5.75
C THR A 381 -6.94 -1.02 5.11
N ASN A 382 -7.91 -0.53 5.86
CA ASN A 382 -9.25 -0.26 5.35
C ASN A 382 -9.75 1.06 5.95
N THR A 383 -10.00 2.04 5.08
CA THR A 383 -10.41 3.38 5.50
C THR A 383 -11.84 3.45 6.05
N THR A 384 -12.68 2.46 5.74
CA THR A 384 -14.09 2.44 6.15
C THR A 384 -14.33 1.69 7.45
N THR A 385 -13.57 0.62 7.70
CA THR A 385 -13.78 -0.25 8.86
C THR A 385 -12.75 -0.09 9.96
N ASN A 386 -11.55 0.39 9.64
CA ASN A 386 -10.50 0.60 10.62
C ASN A 386 -10.62 1.99 11.26
N ALA A 387 -10.52 2.06 12.59
CA ALA A 387 -10.45 3.33 13.30
C ALA A 387 -9.23 4.17 12.90
N ARG A 388 -8.12 3.52 12.53
CA ARG A 388 -6.90 4.14 12.02
C ARG A 388 -6.43 3.43 10.75
N SER A 389 -6.06 4.20 9.73
CA SER A 389 -5.54 3.69 8.45
C SER A 389 -4.01 3.65 8.43
N ALA A 390 -3.36 4.65 9.01
CA ALA A 390 -1.93 4.64 9.26
C ALA A 390 -1.65 3.90 10.58
N VAL A 391 -1.10 2.70 10.51
CA VAL A 391 -0.69 1.93 11.70
C VAL A 391 0.76 1.53 11.53
N GLY A 392 1.63 2.09 12.35
CA GLY A 392 3.06 1.79 12.38
C GLY A 392 3.61 1.86 13.81
N THR A 393 4.73 1.21 14.04
CA THR A 393 5.39 1.18 15.34
C THR A 393 6.88 0.85 15.21
N ILE A 394 7.65 1.28 16.18
CA ILE A 394 8.99 0.76 16.42
C ILE A 394 8.81 -0.65 17.01
N SER A 395 9.56 -1.62 16.52
CA SER A 395 9.54 -3.01 16.97
C SER A 395 10.96 -3.57 17.03
N PRO A 396 11.18 -4.70 17.72
CA PRO A 396 12.45 -5.43 17.60
C PRO A 396 12.77 -5.71 16.13
N CYS A 397 14.06 -5.71 15.78
CA CYS A 397 14.50 -6.01 14.42
C CYS A 397 14.38 -7.52 14.16
N TYR A 398 13.22 -7.94 13.69
CA TYR A 398 12.90 -9.30 13.26
C TYR A 398 12.66 -9.35 11.74
N PRO A 399 12.75 -10.54 11.11
CA PRO A 399 12.33 -10.73 9.73
C PRO A 399 10.90 -10.25 9.52
N CYS A 400 10.68 -9.27 8.64
CA CYS A 400 9.37 -8.68 8.39
C CYS A 400 8.75 -9.20 7.09
N SER A 401 7.45 -9.51 7.14
CA SER A 401 6.69 -9.87 5.93
C SER A 401 6.47 -8.66 5.01
N ASP A 402 6.15 -8.90 3.74
CA ASP A 402 5.78 -7.84 2.79
C ASP A 402 4.50 -7.07 3.17
N LYS A 403 3.74 -7.55 4.17
CA LYS A 403 2.57 -6.87 4.73
C LYS A 403 2.88 -6.00 5.96
N SER A 404 4.10 -6.12 6.45
CA SER A 404 4.70 -5.30 7.49
C SER A 404 6.03 -4.70 6.98
N PRO A 405 6.01 -3.89 5.89
CA PRO A 405 7.23 -3.30 5.37
C PRO A 405 7.90 -2.40 6.38
N CYS A 406 9.19 -2.17 6.16
CA CYS A 406 10.05 -1.42 7.06
C CYS A 406 10.52 -0.12 6.44
N LEU A 407 10.70 0.89 7.29
CA LEU A 407 11.36 2.12 6.95
C LEU A 407 12.70 2.20 7.68
N ILE A 408 13.76 2.47 6.93
CA ILE A 408 15.11 2.70 7.45
C ILE A 408 15.45 4.16 7.27
N PHE A 409 16.00 4.76 8.30
CA PHE A 409 16.38 6.16 8.35
C PHE A 409 17.91 6.27 8.16
N GLY A 410 18.37 7.12 7.26
CA GLY A 410 19.77 7.14 6.83
C GLY A 410 20.77 7.58 7.90
N ASP A 411 20.33 8.39 8.87
CA ASP A 411 21.14 8.82 10.01
C ASP A 411 21.04 7.89 11.23
N THR A 412 20.19 6.86 11.15
CA THR A 412 19.91 5.86 12.19
C THR A 412 19.65 6.43 13.60
N SER A 413 19.35 7.74 13.71
CA SER A 413 19.05 8.39 14.99
C SER A 413 17.74 7.85 15.58
N ALA A 414 17.80 7.32 16.80
CA ALA A 414 16.63 6.84 17.53
C ALA A 414 15.66 8.01 17.83
N ASN A 415 16.16 9.21 18.11
CA ASN A 415 15.34 10.40 18.30
C ASN A 415 14.56 10.78 17.04
N ASN A 416 15.16 10.71 15.86
CA ASN A 416 14.45 10.97 14.62
C ASN A 416 13.33 9.97 14.39
N VAL A 417 13.54 8.69 14.69
CA VAL A 417 12.49 7.66 14.56
C VAL A 417 11.36 7.87 15.56
N ILE A 418 11.65 8.37 16.77
CA ILE A 418 10.64 8.79 17.76
C ILE A 418 9.76 9.89 17.21
N LEU A 419 10.35 10.94 16.65
CA LEU A 419 9.61 12.07 16.06
C LEU A 419 8.76 11.60 14.87
N PHE A 420 9.32 10.74 14.02
CA PHE A 420 8.57 10.14 12.91
C PHE A 420 7.43 9.24 13.38
N GLN A 421 7.63 8.46 14.45
CA GLN A 421 6.57 7.63 15.05
C GLN A 421 5.39 8.51 15.52
N SER A 422 5.66 9.64 16.18
CA SER A 422 4.64 10.60 16.61
C SER A 422 3.87 11.16 15.42
N LEU A 423 4.58 11.66 14.40
CA LEU A 423 4.00 12.19 13.18
C LEU A 423 3.14 11.14 12.46
N PHE A 424 3.68 9.94 12.25
CA PHE A 424 2.99 8.82 11.58
C PHE A 424 1.73 8.39 12.34
N SER A 425 1.73 8.53 13.66
CA SER A 425 0.61 8.18 14.54
C SER A 425 -0.39 9.31 14.74
N SER A 426 -0.12 10.51 14.23
CA SER A 426 -1.01 11.67 14.40
C SER A 426 -2.33 11.49 13.63
N ILE A 427 -3.39 12.12 14.12
CA ILE A 427 -4.71 12.13 13.46
C ILE A 427 -4.64 12.85 12.11
N ILE A 428 -3.80 13.89 12.01
CA ILE A 428 -3.63 14.67 10.78
C ILE A 428 -2.98 13.79 9.70
N PHE A 429 -1.94 13.04 10.04
CA PHE A 429 -1.30 12.12 9.09
C PHE A 429 -2.27 11.02 8.64
N ASP A 430 -3.04 10.42 9.57
CA ASP A 430 -4.06 9.42 9.27
C ASP A 430 -5.15 9.98 8.34
N TYR A 431 -5.56 11.24 8.53
CA TYR A 431 -6.50 11.91 7.63
C TYR A 431 -5.92 12.04 6.21
N CYS A 432 -4.66 12.46 6.08
CA CYS A 432 -3.99 12.53 4.78
C CYS A 432 -3.89 11.15 4.11
N VAL A 433 -3.57 10.10 4.88
CA VAL A 433 -3.57 8.71 4.39
C VAL A 433 -4.95 8.33 3.86
N ARG A 434 -6.02 8.59 4.59
CA ARG A 434 -7.41 8.23 4.20
C ARG A 434 -7.82 8.89 2.89
N ILE A 435 -7.45 10.14 2.69
CA ILE A 435 -7.75 10.87 1.45
C ILE A 435 -6.92 10.34 0.28
N SER A 436 -5.70 9.88 0.52
CA SER A 436 -4.80 9.38 -0.53
C SER A 436 -5.04 7.92 -0.90
N LEU A 437 -5.77 7.15 -0.08
CA LEU A 437 -6.04 5.74 -0.31
C LEU A 437 -7.20 5.53 -1.27
N GLY A 438 -6.90 5.08 -2.48
CA GLY A 438 -7.91 4.61 -3.44
C GLY A 438 -8.46 3.20 -3.18
N GLY A 439 -7.80 2.41 -2.29
CA GLY A 439 -8.13 1.01 -2.00
C GLY A 439 -7.59 0.55 -0.65
N ALA A 440 -7.44 -0.76 -0.45
CA ALA A 440 -7.01 -1.35 0.81
C ALA A 440 -5.49 -1.45 0.99
N LYS A 441 -4.69 -0.98 0.02
CA LYS A 441 -3.24 -1.12 0.07
C LYS A 441 -2.56 0.22 0.31
N PHE A 442 -1.94 0.37 1.49
CA PHE A 442 -1.11 1.51 1.85
C PHE A 442 0.33 1.28 1.36
N ALA A 443 0.49 1.31 0.03
CA ALA A 443 1.75 1.02 -0.64
C ALA A 443 2.74 2.19 -0.57
N TRP A 444 4.02 1.89 -0.81
CA TRP A 444 5.10 2.87 -0.82
C TRP A 444 4.85 4.08 -1.72
N TYR A 445 4.29 3.88 -2.92
CA TYR A 445 4.01 4.99 -3.85
C TYR A 445 3.00 6.01 -3.30
N ILE A 446 2.16 5.61 -2.32
CA ILE A 446 1.25 6.50 -1.60
C ILE A 446 2.01 7.14 -0.44
N LEU A 447 2.68 6.33 0.41
CA LEU A 447 3.38 6.82 1.59
C LEU A 447 4.39 7.93 1.26
N LYS A 448 5.19 7.75 0.21
CA LYS A 448 6.22 8.74 -0.17
C LYS A 448 5.66 10.11 -0.55
N GLN A 449 4.38 10.19 -0.90
CA GLN A 449 3.70 11.44 -1.27
C GLN A 449 2.91 12.07 -0.12
N LEU A 450 2.91 11.47 1.09
CA LEU A 450 2.23 12.06 2.22
C LEU A 450 3.02 13.23 2.82
N PRO A 451 2.31 14.27 3.33
CA PRO A 451 2.95 15.45 3.89
C PRO A 451 3.57 15.12 5.25
N VAL A 452 4.82 15.52 5.43
CA VAL A 452 5.57 15.31 6.67
C VAL A 452 6.33 16.57 7.06
N LEU A 453 6.42 16.85 8.35
CA LEU A 453 7.31 17.88 8.86
C LEU A 453 8.76 17.39 8.77
N PRO A 454 9.69 18.16 8.17
CA PRO A 454 11.11 17.81 8.19
C PRO A 454 11.67 17.72 9.61
N PRO A 455 12.69 16.90 9.88
CA PRO A 455 13.33 16.81 11.21
C PRO A 455 13.77 18.18 11.77
N SER A 456 14.24 19.07 10.90
CA SER A 456 14.71 20.42 11.27
C SER A 456 13.62 21.36 11.79
N THR A 457 12.34 21.01 11.67
CA THR A 457 11.23 21.82 12.21
C THR A 457 10.96 21.55 13.69
N TYR A 458 11.50 20.48 14.25
CA TYR A 458 11.32 20.13 15.65
C TYR A 458 12.30 20.90 16.52
N THR A 459 11.79 21.88 17.27
CA THR A 459 12.57 22.63 18.26
C THR A 459 12.91 21.74 19.46
N PRO A 460 13.96 22.08 20.28
CA PRO A 460 14.24 21.34 21.50
C PRO A 460 13.03 21.21 22.43
N ALA A 461 12.22 22.25 22.57
CA ALA A 461 10.99 22.17 23.37
C ALA A 461 9.96 21.19 22.83
N LEU A 462 9.83 21.06 21.50
CA LEU A 462 8.97 20.03 20.89
C LEU A 462 9.54 18.63 21.08
N ILE A 463 10.85 18.47 20.98
CA ILE A 463 11.52 17.19 21.24
C ILE A 463 11.30 16.77 22.70
N ASP A 464 11.51 17.67 23.67
CA ASP A 464 11.27 17.42 25.09
C ASP A 464 9.80 17.13 25.41
N PHE A 465 8.88 17.60 24.59
CA PHE A 465 7.45 17.26 24.71
C PHE A 465 7.13 15.89 24.11
N ILE A 466 7.61 15.61 22.89
CA ILE A 466 7.24 14.42 22.11
C ILE A 466 8.01 13.17 22.58
N ALA A 467 9.34 13.28 22.71
CA ALA A 467 10.19 12.12 22.89
C ALA A 467 9.84 11.31 24.15
N PRO A 468 9.70 11.87 25.35
CA PRO A 468 9.37 11.08 26.53
C PRO A 468 8.01 10.37 26.39
N ARG A 469 7.02 10.99 25.77
CA ARG A 469 5.69 10.40 25.56
C ARG A 469 5.74 9.20 24.63
N VAL A 470 6.46 9.31 23.53
CA VAL A 470 6.62 8.21 22.56
C VAL A 470 7.43 7.07 23.16
N ILE A 471 8.49 7.35 23.91
CA ILE A 471 9.31 6.34 24.59
C ILE A 471 8.46 5.58 25.61
N GLU A 472 7.73 6.28 26.48
CA GLU A 472 6.86 5.67 27.49
C GLU A 472 5.77 4.79 26.84
N LEU A 473 5.20 5.22 25.70
CA LEU A 473 4.24 4.45 24.94
C LEU A 473 4.84 3.22 24.24
N THR A 474 6.10 3.27 23.85
CA THR A 474 6.73 2.27 22.96
C THR A 474 7.54 1.24 23.73
N TYR A 475 8.38 1.70 24.67
CA TYR A 475 9.29 0.85 25.42
C TYR A 475 8.61 0.21 26.66
N THR A 476 7.79 -0.80 26.41
CA THR A 476 7.04 -1.52 27.46
C THR A 476 7.48 -2.96 27.65
N ALA A 477 8.55 -3.40 26.95
CA ALA A 477 9.10 -4.75 27.07
C ALA A 477 10.60 -4.76 26.77
N TRP A 478 11.29 -5.76 27.34
CA TRP A 478 12.74 -5.91 27.22
C TRP A 478 13.25 -6.18 25.80
N ASP A 479 12.41 -6.68 24.91
CA ASP A 479 12.77 -6.90 23.50
C ASP A 479 13.04 -5.59 22.73
N LEU A 480 12.62 -4.44 23.28
CA LEU A 480 12.96 -3.08 22.81
C LEU A 480 14.03 -2.37 23.63
N GLU A 481 14.70 -3.07 24.55
CA GLU A 481 15.83 -2.50 25.31
C GLU A 481 16.95 -1.94 24.41
N PRO A 482 17.31 -2.58 23.27
CA PRO A 482 18.30 -1.98 22.36
C PRO A 482 17.88 -0.60 21.83
N PHE A 483 16.59 -0.39 21.54
CA PHE A 483 16.06 0.91 21.12
C PHE A 483 16.22 1.96 22.25
N ALA A 484 15.85 1.59 23.48
CA ALA A 484 15.94 2.49 24.62
C ALA A 484 17.40 2.85 24.96
N ARG A 485 18.35 1.93 24.75
CA ARG A 485 19.79 2.19 24.91
C ARG A 485 20.31 3.17 23.85
N ASP A 486 19.87 3.05 22.60
CA ASP A 486 20.27 3.97 21.53
C ASP A 486 19.74 5.38 21.83
N VAL A 487 18.48 5.51 22.29
CA VAL A 487 17.93 6.78 22.75
C VAL A 487 18.73 7.35 23.91
N LEU A 488 19.03 6.53 24.93
CA LEU A 488 19.83 6.95 26.08
C LEU A 488 21.23 7.42 25.67
N ALA A 489 21.86 6.75 24.71
CA ALA A 489 23.16 7.14 24.18
C ALA A 489 23.12 8.51 23.48
N GLU A 490 22.02 8.82 22.78
CA GLU A 490 21.84 10.12 22.10
C GLU A 490 21.53 11.27 23.06
N VAL A 491 20.67 11.05 24.08
CA VAL A 491 20.21 12.12 24.97
C VAL A 491 21.04 12.25 26.23
N GLY A 492 21.69 11.19 26.65
CA GLY A 492 22.47 11.10 27.90
C GLY A 492 21.61 10.83 29.14
N VAL A 493 22.26 10.31 30.19
CA VAL A 493 21.60 9.89 31.44
C VAL A 493 20.88 11.04 32.14
N ALA A 494 21.47 12.25 32.12
CA ALA A 494 20.87 13.43 32.78
C ALA A 494 19.53 13.80 32.14
N GLN A 495 19.45 13.81 30.80
CA GLN A 495 18.22 14.12 30.08
C GLN A 495 17.17 13.02 30.23
N TRP A 496 17.59 11.77 30.18
CA TRP A 496 16.68 10.63 30.43
C TRP A 496 16.03 10.72 31.81
N ASN A 497 16.83 10.92 32.85
CA ASN A 497 16.34 11.05 34.23
C ASN A 497 15.47 12.31 34.44
N ALA A 498 15.73 13.38 33.69
CA ALA A 498 14.87 14.56 33.70
C ALA A 498 13.51 14.29 33.05
N TRP A 499 13.48 13.52 31.98
CA TRP A 499 12.23 13.08 31.34
C TRP A 499 11.45 12.07 32.19
N PHE A 500 12.16 11.17 32.89
CA PHE A 500 11.57 10.03 33.63
C PHE A 500 12.04 9.96 35.08
N PRO A 501 11.69 10.94 35.93
CA PRO A 501 12.13 10.93 37.33
C PRO A 501 11.60 9.75 38.15
N ALA A 502 10.45 9.18 37.74
CA ALA A 502 9.88 7.98 38.36
C ALA A 502 10.41 6.66 37.77
N ASN A 503 11.11 6.70 36.63
CA ASN A 503 11.72 5.54 35.99
C ASN A 503 13.13 5.91 35.47
N PRO A 504 14.07 6.31 36.38
CA PRO A 504 15.42 6.68 35.99
C PRO A 504 16.20 5.49 35.44
N VAL A 505 17.35 5.76 34.83
CA VAL A 505 18.30 4.72 34.42
C VAL A 505 18.69 3.90 35.64
N GLY A 506 18.67 2.57 35.54
CA GLY A 506 19.08 1.67 36.63
C GLY A 506 20.56 1.78 36.97
N ASP A 507 20.96 1.30 38.16
CA ASP A 507 22.36 1.32 38.63
C ASP A 507 23.33 0.59 37.69
N ASP A 508 22.80 -0.34 36.89
CA ASP A 508 23.52 -1.09 35.84
C ASP A 508 23.65 -0.30 34.52
N GLY A 509 23.21 0.95 34.48
CA GLY A 509 23.20 1.79 33.28
C GLY A 509 22.14 1.40 32.26
N THR A 510 21.16 0.58 32.63
CA THR A 510 20.11 0.11 31.72
C THR A 510 18.81 0.86 31.96
N PRO A 511 18.18 1.45 30.93
CA PRO A 511 16.81 1.95 31.03
C PRO A 511 15.85 0.78 31.25
N ARG A 512 14.82 0.99 32.10
CA ARG A 512 13.82 -0.03 32.41
C ARG A 512 12.57 0.15 31.55
N PRO A 513 11.91 -0.94 31.10
CA PRO A 513 10.63 -0.85 30.42
C PRO A 513 9.58 -0.15 31.28
N PHE A 514 8.71 0.63 30.62
CA PHE A 514 7.57 1.27 31.28
C PHE A 514 6.45 0.28 31.51
N VAL A 515 5.81 0.36 32.67
CA VAL A 515 4.65 -0.46 33.00
C VAL A 515 3.50 -0.10 32.08
N TRP A 516 2.84 -1.12 31.51
CA TRP A 516 1.67 -0.91 30.67
C TRP A 516 0.48 -0.46 31.52
N ASP A 517 0.02 0.77 31.32
CA ASP A 517 -1.15 1.38 31.96
C ASP A 517 -2.06 1.98 30.88
N GLU A 518 -3.31 1.50 30.76
CA GLU A 518 -4.21 1.91 29.67
C GLU A 518 -4.67 3.37 29.81
N GLU A 519 -4.90 3.88 31.05
CA GLU A 519 -5.30 5.27 31.27
C GLU A 519 -4.16 6.22 30.96
N ARG A 520 -3.00 5.95 31.51
CA ARG A 520 -1.78 6.72 31.22
C ARG A 520 -1.45 6.74 29.74
N ARG A 521 -1.55 5.62 29.06
CA ARG A 521 -1.34 5.51 27.61
C ARG A 521 -2.38 6.26 26.79
N PHE A 522 -3.63 6.33 27.29
CA PHE A 522 -4.67 7.14 26.66
C PHE A 522 -4.31 8.64 26.74
N ASP A 523 -3.93 9.15 27.92
CA ASP A 523 -3.54 10.54 28.11
C ASP A 523 -2.34 10.92 27.23
N LEU A 524 -1.29 10.11 27.24
CA LEU A 524 -0.10 10.34 26.38
C LEU A 524 -0.44 10.42 24.89
N ARG A 525 -1.39 9.61 24.42
CA ARG A 525 -1.83 9.65 23.01
C ARG A 525 -2.74 10.84 22.71
N CYS A 526 -3.46 11.34 23.70
CA CYS A 526 -4.23 12.58 23.56
C CYS A 526 -3.34 13.81 23.50
N ASP A 527 -2.20 13.78 24.20
CA ASP A 527 -1.21 14.85 24.18
C ASP A 527 -0.47 14.93 22.82
N LEU A 528 -0.20 13.78 22.21
CA LEU A 528 0.49 13.65 20.92
C LEU A 528 -0.43 13.84 19.71
#